data_37704a51d32999bf481ef57e90382114
#
_entry.id   37704a51d32999bf481ef57e90382114
#
_cell.length_a   1.000
_cell.length_b   1.000
_cell.length_c   1.000
_cell.angle_alpha   90.00
_cell.angle_beta   90.00
_cell.angle_gamma   90.00
#
_symmetry.space_group_name_H-M   'P 1'
#
loop_
_entity.id
_entity.type
_entity.pdbx_description
1 polymer ?
#
loop_
_entity_poly.entity_id
_entity_poly.type
_entity_poly.pdbx_seq_one_letter_code
_entity_poly.pdbx_strand_id
1 'polypeptide(L)'
;MDALADAVRAGLTRAVGVSNYNAEQLKQAHTVLAKRGIVLASNQVEYSLLKREVERNGLLTLCRELNVTLMACRPLAKGLVSGKYTPENPPKGLLGRMYSREYLRRIQPLIDRLRHIGEAHGKTPSQVALNWLICKRALPIPGATSVRHSQENAGALGWRLGENEVAALDETSAEIYG
;
A
#
# COMPACT_ATOMS: atom_id res chain seq x y z
N MET A 1 11.20 6.47 21.52
CA MET A 1 10.11 5.55 21.93
C MET A 1 9.63 5.79 23.34
N ASP A 2 10.49 6.16 24.29
CA ASP A 2 10.09 6.37 25.69
C ASP A 2 9.01 7.45 25.86
N ALA A 3 9.19 8.63 25.26
CA ALA A 3 8.19 9.69 25.30
C ALA A 3 6.81 9.26 24.74
N LEU A 4 6.78 8.40 23.70
CA LEU A 4 5.55 7.84 23.18
C LEU A 4 4.89 6.87 24.14
N ALA A 5 5.70 6.06 24.84
CA ALA A 5 5.19 5.18 25.90
C ALA A 5 4.63 5.98 27.08
N ASP A 6 5.27 7.08 27.46
CA ASP A 6 4.78 7.98 28.51
C ASP A 6 3.45 8.65 28.10
N ALA A 7 3.31 9.05 26.85
CA ALA A 7 2.05 9.59 26.30
C ALA A 7 0.88 8.59 26.38
N VAL A 8 1.16 7.29 26.10
CA VAL A 8 0.14 6.24 26.24
C VAL A 8 -0.25 6.07 27.72
N ARG A 9 0.74 6.00 28.62
CA ARG A 9 0.48 5.84 30.06
C ARG A 9 -0.26 7.02 30.68
N ALA A 10 0.00 8.23 30.16
CA ALA A 10 -0.70 9.45 30.57
C ALA A 10 -2.11 9.57 29.94
N GLY A 11 -2.54 8.60 29.11
CA GLY A 11 -3.85 8.65 28.46
C GLY A 11 -3.98 9.67 27.33
N LEU A 12 -2.87 10.27 26.90
CA LEU A 12 -2.84 11.27 25.81
C LEU A 12 -3.06 10.63 24.43
N THR A 13 -2.76 9.36 24.28
CA THR A 13 -3.04 8.56 23.09
C THR A 13 -3.34 7.12 23.49
N ARG A 14 -4.13 6.42 22.66
CA ARG A 14 -4.48 5.01 22.89
C ARG A 14 -3.49 4.03 22.26
N ALA A 15 -2.77 4.46 21.22
CA ALA A 15 -1.84 3.64 20.49
C ALA A 15 -0.71 4.48 19.88
N VAL A 16 0.40 3.85 19.58
CA VAL A 16 1.56 4.48 18.93
C VAL A 16 1.98 3.67 17.72
N GLY A 17 2.40 4.35 16.69
CA GLY A 17 2.96 3.78 15.47
C GLY A 17 4.17 4.57 15.02
N VAL A 18 4.86 4.04 14.00
CA VAL A 18 6.02 4.67 13.38
C VAL A 18 5.80 4.83 11.87
N SER A 19 6.65 5.60 11.20
CA SER A 19 6.58 5.80 9.76
C SER A 19 7.98 5.74 9.15
N ASN A 20 8.07 5.05 8.01
CA ASN A 20 9.30 4.85 7.25
C ASN A 20 10.45 4.15 8.01
N TYR A 21 10.12 3.32 9.00
CA TYR A 21 11.10 2.50 9.69
C TYR A 21 11.45 1.27 8.84
N ASN A 22 12.74 1.01 8.71
CA ASN A 22 13.24 -0.26 8.15
C ASN A 22 13.09 -1.39 9.18
N ALA A 23 13.46 -2.62 8.79
CA ALA A 23 13.29 -3.80 9.64
C ALA A 23 14.07 -3.70 10.97
N GLU A 24 15.27 -3.15 10.96
CA GLU A 24 16.10 -2.98 12.18
C GLU A 24 15.48 -1.94 13.12
N GLN A 25 15.12 -0.76 12.59
CA GLN A 25 14.47 0.29 13.36
C GLN A 25 13.15 -0.19 13.96
N LEU A 26 12.37 -0.99 13.17
CA LEU A 26 11.11 -1.56 13.64
C LEU A 26 11.33 -2.51 14.82
N LYS A 27 12.31 -3.42 14.74
CA LYS A 27 12.67 -4.33 15.84
C LYS A 27 13.08 -3.55 17.10
N GLN A 28 13.90 -2.53 16.95
CA GLN A 28 14.34 -1.68 18.06
C GLN A 28 13.15 -0.97 18.71
N ALA A 29 12.29 -0.32 17.93
CA ALA A 29 11.11 0.37 18.42
C ALA A 29 10.15 -0.59 19.14
N HIS A 30 9.88 -1.75 18.55
CA HIS A 30 9.04 -2.80 19.15
C HIS A 30 9.61 -3.25 20.48
N THR A 31 10.94 -3.54 20.55
CA THR A 31 11.59 -4.00 21.78
C THR A 31 11.53 -2.96 22.91
N VAL A 32 11.75 -1.67 22.60
CA VAL A 32 11.69 -0.59 23.59
C VAL A 32 10.27 -0.43 24.14
N LEU A 33 9.26 -0.45 23.30
CA LEU A 33 7.86 -0.32 23.71
C LEU A 33 7.39 -1.56 24.48
N ALA A 34 7.77 -2.77 24.04
CA ALA A 34 7.41 -4.02 24.70
C ALA A 34 7.95 -4.09 26.15
N LYS A 35 9.19 -3.63 26.43
CA LYS A 35 9.74 -3.53 27.79
C LYS A 35 8.90 -2.62 28.70
N ARG A 36 8.10 -1.75 28.13
CA ARG A 36 7.22 -0.84 28.86
C ARG A 36 5.74 -1.30 28.85
N GLY A 37 5.45 -2.47 28.30
CA GLY A 37 4.09 -3.02 28.19
C GLY A 37 3.24 -2.30 27.14
N ILE A 38 3.85 -1.60 26.19
CA ILE A 38 3.16 -0.87 25.12
C ILE A 38 3.32 -1.61 23.79
N VAL A 39 2.22 -1.78 23.06
CA VAL A 39 2.21 -2.41 21.74
C VAL A 39 2.56 -1.35 20.68
N LEU A 40 3.51 -1.67 19.79
CA LEU A 40 3.73 -0.90 18.56
C LEU A 40 2.62 -1.28 17.57
N ALA A 41 1.69 -0.37 17.32
CA ALA A 41 0.48 -0.66 16.55
C ALA A 41 0.72 -0.74 15.04
N SER A 42 1.56 0.14 14.49
CA SER A 42 1.73 0.24 13.03
C SER A 42 3.09 0.77 12.60
N ASN A 43 3.45 0.43 11.35
CA ASN A 43 4.49 1.11 10.58
C ASN A 43 3.91 1.57 9.25
N GLN A 44 3.88 2.88 9.01
CA GLN A 44 3.40 3.45 7.75
C GLN A 44 4.56 3.61 6.78
N VAL A 45 4.46 2.94 5.62
CA VAL A 45 5.48 2.96 4.56
C VAL A 45 4.84 3.01 3.17
N GLU A 46 5.60 3.44 2.16
CA GLU A 46 5.13 3.40 0.78
C GLU A 46 5.05 1.95 0.29
N TYR A 47 3.84 1.52 -0.11
CA TYR A 47 3.60 0.19 -0.64
C TYR A 47 2.45 0.19 -1.64
N SER A 48 2.72 -0.34 -2.83
CA SER A 48 1.75 -0.48 -3.93
C SER A 48 2.28 -1.51 -4.92
N LEU A 49 1.47 -1.88 -5.93
CA LEU A 49 1.91 -2.72 -7.05
C LEU A 49 3.11 -2.14 -7.82
N LEU A 50 3.33 -0.82 -7.77
CA LEU A 50 4.48 -0.15 -8.37
C LEU A 50 5.59 0.21 -7.35
N LYS A 51 5.53 -0.28 -6.12
CA LYS A 51 6.55 -0.06 -5.08
C LYS A 51 6.48 -1.19 -4.06
N ARG A 52 7.18 -2.30 -4.32
CA ARG A 52 7.12 -3.56 -3.56
C ARG A 52 8.37 -3.85 -2.73
N GLU A 53 9.16 -2.84 -2.43
CA GLU A 53 10.42 -3.00 -1.69
C GLU A 53 10.22 -3.63 -0.31
N VAL A 54 9.10 -3.34 0.36
CA VAL A 54 8.77 -3.89 1.69
C VAL A 54 8.61 -5.41 1.71
N GLU A 55 8.30 -6.03 0.56
CA GLU A 55 8.29 -7.48 0.41
C GLU A 55 9.71 -8.02 0.28
N ARG A 56 10.53 -7.39 -0.57
CA ARG A 56 11.89 -7.83 -0.90
C ARG A 56 12.88 -7.66 0.25
N ASN A 57 12.73 -6.62 1.06
CA ASN A 57 13.60 -6.34 2.20
C ASN A 57 13.13 -6.98 3.52
N GLY A 58 12.09 -7.82 3.47
CA GLY A 58 11.59 -8.56 4.62
C GLY A 58 10.74 -7.76 5.62
N LEU A 59 10.53 -6.45 5.39
CA LEU A 59 9.78 -5.60 6.32
C LEU A 59 8.32 -6.05 6.48
N LEU A 60 7.66 -6.44 5.37
CA LEU A 60 6.29 -6.94 5.41
C LEU A 60 6.16 -8.22 6.26
N THR A 61 7.11 -9.14 6.10
CA THR A 61 7.17 -10.38 6.90
C THR A 61 7.38 -10.06 8.37
N LEU A 62 8.34 -9.20 8.67
CA LEU A 62 8.62 -8.79 10.06
C LEU A 62 7.40 -8.09 10.71
N CYS A 63 6.68 -7.24 9.98
CA CYS A 63 5.46 -6.63 10.51
C CYS A 63 4.42 -7.69 10.92
N ARG A 64 4.28 -8.76 10.12
CA ARG A 64 3.38 -9.88 10.43
C ARG A 64 3.82 -10.67 11.67
N GLU A 65 5.11 -10.99 11.75
CA GLU A 65 5.71 -11.71 12.88
C GLU A 65 5.55 -10.96 14.21
N LEU A 66 5.72 -9.63 14.17
CA LEU A 66 5.60 -8.76 15.34
C LEU A 66 4.16 -8.30 15.62
N ASN A 67 3.18 -8.74 14.82
CA ASN A 67 1.80 -8.25 14.89
C ASN A 67 1.68 -6.72 14.78
N VAL A 68 2.54 -6.10 13.97
CA VAL A 68 2.52 -4.67 13.65
C VAL A 68 1.78 -4.46 12.34
N THR A 69 0.78 -3.60 12.31
CA THR A 69 0.05 -3.29 11.07
C THR A 69 0.92 -2.50 10.12
N LEU A 70 1.20 -3.06 8.92
CA LEU A 70 1.81 -2.29 7.85
C LEU A 70 0.73 -1.43 7.18
N MET A 71 0.85 -0.10 7.33
CA MET A 71 -0.02 0.87 6.68
C MET A 71 0.61 1.28 5.34
N ALA A 72 -0.06 0.94 4.24
CA ALA A 72 0.42 1.22 2.89
C ALA A 72 0.04 2.64 2.47
N CYS A 73 0.98 3.59 2.53
CA CYS A 73 0.76 4.91 1.97
C CYS A 73 1.02 4.91 0.45
N ARG A 74 0.36 5.82 -0.26
CA ARG A 74 0.35 5.90 -1.74
C ARG A 74 -0.05 4.57 -2.41
N PRO A 75 -1.08 3.87 -1.93
CA PRO A 75 -1.44 2.53 -2.39
C PRO A 75 -1.81 2.48 -3.89
N LEU A 76 -2.25 3.62 -4.45
CA LEU A 76 -2.58 3.78 -5.87
C LEU A 76 -1.43 4.42 -6.69
N ALA A 77 -0.21 4.48 -6.15
CA ALA A 77 0.97 5.05 -6.82
C ALA A 77 0.66 6.42 -7.47
N LYS A 78 0.10 7.36 -6.69
CA LYS A 78 -0.33 8.69 -7.15
C LYS A 78 -1.37 8.63 -8.30
N GLY A 79 -2.14 7.56 -8.35
CA GLY A 79 -3.18 7.33 -9.35
C GLY A 79 -2.70 6.64 -10.64
N LEU A 80 -1.45 6.21 -10.74
CA LEU A 80 -0.93 5.48 -11.89
C LEU A 80 -1.68 4.16 -12.11
N VAL A 81 -1.98 3.41 -11.04
CA VAL A 81 -2.69 2.12 -11.13
C VAL A 81 -4.21 2.27 -11.24
N SER A 82 -4.75 3.48 -11.34
CA SER A 82 -6.20 3.70 -11.52
C SER A 82 -6.68 3.49 -12.96
N GLY A 83 -5.75 3.36 -13.91
CA GLY A 83 -6.07 3.24 -15.34
C GLY A 83 -6.46 4.55 -16.05
N LYS A 84 -6.42 5.71 -15.35
CA LYS A 84 -6.73 7.02 -15.94
C LYS A 84 -5.62 7.61 -16.80
N TYR A 85 -4.39 7.19 -16.59
CA TYR A 85 -3.23 7.67 -17.34
C TYR A 85 -2.78 6.61 -18.35
N THR A 86 -2.57 7.06 -19.59
CA THR A 86 -2.04 6.23 -20.68
C THR A 86 -0.89 6.97 -21.37
N PRO A 87 -0.09 6.34 -22.22
CA PRO A 87 0.92 7.02 -23.04
C PRO A 87 0.35 8.16 -23.89
N GLU A 88 -0.93 8.02 -24.34
CA GLU A 88 -1.66 9.00 -25.15
C GLU A 88 -2.27 10.11 -24.28
N ASN A 89 -2.64 9.78 -23.03
CA ASN A 89 -3.19 10.71 -22.04
C ASN A 89 -2.35 10.74 -20.76
N PRO A 90 -1.11 11.27 -20.84
CA PRO A 90 -0.21 11.29 -19.67
C PRO A 90 -0.71 12.27 -18.60
N PRO A 91 -0.27 12.10 -17.33
CA PRO A 91 -0.55 13.07 -16.29
C PRO A 91 0.05 14.44 -16.65
N LYS A 92 -0.61 15.51 -16.17
CA LYS A 92 -0.15 16.90 -16.39
C LYS A 92 0.64 17.43 -15.18
N GLY A 93 1.31 18.57 -15.38
CA GLY A 93 2.04 19.26 -14.31
C GLY A 93 3.23 18.46 -13.77
N LEU A 94 3.42 18.49 -12.45
CA LEU A 94 4.56 17.87 -11.79
C LEU A 94 4.60 16.33 -12.01
N LEU A 95 3.44 15.67 -11.99
CA LEU A 95 3.36 14.23 -12.27
C LEU A 95 3.79 13.89 -13.70
N GLY A 96 3.43 14.72 -14.69
CA GLY A 96 3.86 14.54 -16.08
C GLY A 96 5.36 14.68 -16.27
N ARG A 97 6.02 15.48 -15.43
CA ARG A 97 7.50 15.56 -15.42
C ARG A 97 8.16 14.34 -14.79
N MET A 98 7.48 13.69 -13.84
CA MET A 98 8.01 12.50 -13.13
C MET A 98 7.83 11.20 -13.92
N TYR A 99 6.79 11.10 -14.77
CA TYR A 99 6.42 9.86 -15.46
C TYR A 99 6.40 10.06 -16.96
N SER A 100 7.43 9.53 -17.63
CA SER A 100 7.56 9.56 -19.07
C SER A 100 6.49 8.70 -19.76
N ARG A 101 6.24 8.96 -21.05
CA ARG A 101 5.37 8.10 -21.87
C ARG A 101 5.90 6.66 -21.94
N GLU A 102 7.22 6.50 -21.95
CA GLU A 102 7.86 5.19 -21.93
C GLU A 102 7.56 4.43 -20.63
N TYR A 103 7.66 5.11 -19.48
CA TYR A 103 7.27 4.53 -18.21
C TYR A 103 5.78 4.11 -18.20
N LEU A 104 4.89 4.95 -18.76
CA LEU A 104 3.47 4.63 -18.87
C LEU A 104 3.23 3.41 -19.78
N ARG A 105 4.00 3.24 -20.88
CA ARG A 105 3.94 2.02 -21.70
C ARG A 105 4.39 0.79 -20.90
N ARG A 106 5.46 0.92 -20.12
CA ARG A 106 6.00 -0.19 -19.33
C ARG A 106 5.02 -0.70 -18.27
N ILE A 107 4.23 0.19 -17.66
CA ILE A 107 3.23 -0.21 -16.66
C ILE A 107 1.89 -0.64 -17.28
N GLN A 108 1.66 -0.44 -18.58
CA GLN A 108 0.38 -0.73 -19.23
C GLN A 108 -0.09 -2.17 -19.05
N PRO A 109 0.76 -3.21 -19.15
CA PRO A 109 0.35 -4.59 -18.90
C PRO A 109 -0.27 -4.80 -17.51
N LEU A 110 0.26 -4.13 -16.49
CA LEU A 110 -0.32 -4.17 -15.15
C LEU A 110 -1.70 -3.49 -15.10
N ILE A 111 -1.86 -2.36 -15.78
CA ILE A 111 -3.15 -1.67 -15.84
C ILE A 111 -4.21 -2.53 -16.55
N ASP A 112 -3.83 -3.20 -17.63
CA ASP A 112 -4.72 -4.08 -18.39
C ASP A 112 -5.10 -5.33 -17.55
N ARG A 113 -4.14 -5.88 -16.77
CA ARG A 113 -4.42 -6.95 -15.82
C ARG A 113 -5.40 -6.51 -14.74
N LEU A 114 -5.20 -5.31 -14.17
CA LEU A 114 -6.12 -4.74 -13.17
C LEU A 114 -7.53 -4.52 -13.73
N ARG A 115 -7.66 -4.08 -14.99
CA ARG A 115 -8.95 -3.94 -15.68
C ARG A 115 -9.63 -5.29 -15.87
N HIS A 116 -8.92 -6.27 -16.42
CA HIS A 116 -9.45 -7.60 -16.69
C HIS A 116 -9.99 -8.26 -15.40
N ILE A 117 -9.21 -8.21 -14.32
CA ILE A 117 -9.66 -8.72 -13.01
C ILE A 117 -10.86 -7.90 -12.50
N GLY A 118 -10.79 -6.57 -12.63
CA GLY A 118 -11.88 -5.69 -12.22
C GLY A 118 -13.20 -5.99 -12.93
N GLU A 119 -13.17 -6.24 -14.23
CA GLU A 119 -14.35 -6.61 -15.02
C GLU A 119 -15.01 -7.90 -14.50
N ALA A 120 -14.22 -8.92 -14.16
CA ALA A 120 -14.72 -10.18 -13.62
C ALA A 120 -15.44 -10.02 -12.26
N HIS A 121 -15.06 -9.02 -11.47
CA HIS A 121 -15.64 -8.74 -10.15
C HIS A 121 -16.59 -7.53 -10.13
N GLY A 122 -16.83 -6.85 -11.26
CA GLY A 122 -17.59 -5.59 -11.29
C GLY A 122 -16.88 -4.47 -10.49
N LYS A 123 -15.54 -4.41 -10.54
CA LYS A 123 -14.70 -3.49 -9.76
C LYS A 123 -13.80 -2.65 -10.65
N THR A 124 -13.40 -1.48 -10.15
CA THR A 124 -12.44 -0.62 -10.85
C THR A 124 -11.00 -1.10 -10.64
N PRO A 125 -10.05 -0.74 -11.52
CA PRO A 125 -8.63 -1.01 -11.32
C PRO A 125 -8.09 -0.51 -9.98
N SER A 126 -8.56 0.65 -9.50
CA SER A 126 -8.23 1.19 -8.18
C SER A 126 -8.67 0.26 -7.05
N GLN A 127 -9.90 -0.26 -7.12
CA GLN A 127 -10.44 -1.18 -6.13
C GLN A 127 -9.70 -2.51 -6.13
N VAL A 128 -9.33 -3.04 -7.29
CA VAL A 128 -8.49 -4.24 -7.42
C VAL A 128 -7.12 -4.01 -6.79
N ALA A 129 -6.47 -2.90 -7.08
CA ALA A 129 -5.15 -2.57 -6.52
C ALA A 129 -5.19 -2.41 -4.98
N LEU A 130 -6.24 -1.80 -4.44
CA LEU A 130 -6.44 -1.70 -2.98
C LEU A 130 -6.74 -3.07 -2.36
N ASN A 131 -7.57 -3.90 -3.01
CA ASN A 131 -7.90 -5.24 -2.53
C ASN A 131 -6.66 -6.15 -2.53
N TRP A 132 -5.77 -6.02 -3.52
CA TRP A 132 -4.48 -6.70 -3.54
C TRP A 132 -3.67 -6.41 -2.26
N LEU A 133 -3.58 -5.15 -1.82
CA LEU A 133 -2.91 -4.79 -0.57
C LEU A 133 -3.58 -5.42 0.66
N ILE A 134 -4.92 -5.49 0.67
CA ILE A 134 -5.68 -6.16 1.72
C ILE A 134 -5.35 -7.67 1.73
N CYS A 135 -5.24 -8.30 0.56
CA CYS A 135 -4.81 -9.70 0.44
C CYS A 135 -3.38 -9.90 0.95
N LYS A 136 -2.50 -8.91 0.78
CA LYS A 136 -1.15 -8.88 1.35
C LYS A 136 -1.13 -8.57 2.87
N ARG A 137 -2.29 -8.49 3.54
CA ARG A 137 -2.42 -8.10 4.96
C ARG A 137 -1.81 -6.73 5.29
N ALA A 138 -1.81 -5.82 4.34
CA ALA A 138 -1.49 -4.42 4.56
C ALA A 138 -2.77 -3.60 4.65
N LEU A 139 -2.74 -2.51 5.40
CA LEU A 139 -3.84 -1.55 5.50
C LEU A 139 -3.62 -0.41 4.49
N PRO A 140 -4.30 -0.37 3.34
CA PRO A 140 -4.14 0.73 2.40
C PRO A 140 -4.77 2.02 2.95
N ILE A 141 -4.05 3.14 2.78
CA ILE A 141 -4.52 4.48 3.13
C ILE A 141 -4.58 5.37 1.86
N PRO A 142 -5.56 5.13 0.96
CA PRO A 142 -5.72 5.90 -0.25
C PRO A 142 -6.17 7.33 0.05
N GLY A 143 -5.65 8.28 -0.73
CA GLY A 143 -6.12 9.66 -0.67
C GLY A 143 -7.56 9.79 -1.16
N ALA A 144 -8.36 10.63 -0.47
CA ALA A 144 -9.71 10.97 -0.87
C ALA A 144 -9.93 12.49 -0.74
N THR A 145 -10.28 13.17 -1.82
CA THR A 145 -10.53 14.61 -1.88
C THR A 145 -11.99 14.93 -2.22
N SER A 146 -12.83 13.89 -2.32
CA SER A 146 -14.27 14.01 -2.59
C SER A 146 -15.01 12.80 -2.03
N VAL A 147 -16.32 12.95 -1.83
CA VAL A 147 -17.22 11.86 -1.42
C VAL A 147 -17.10 10.67 -2.41
N ARG A 148 -17.07 10.97 -3.71
CA ARG A 148 -16.89 9.94 -4.74
C ARG A 148 -15.60 9.14 -4.55
N HIS A 149 -14.48 9.78 -4.24
CA HIS A 149 -13.22 9.07 -3.98
C HIS A 149 -13.33 8.17 -2.74
N SER A 150 -13.99 8.63 -1.68
CA SER A 150 -14.19 7.82 -0.47
C SER A 150 -15.05 6.58 -0.75
N GLN A 151 -16.13 6.74 -1.51
CA GLN A 151 -17.02 5.64 -1.93
C GLN A 151 -16.28 4.65 -2.84
N GLU A 152 -15.51 5.14 -3.82
CA GLU A 152 -14.70 4.31 -4.71
C GLU A 152 -13.67 3.51 -3.91
N ASN A 153 -12.94 4.15 -3.01
CA ASN A 153 -11.96 3.47 -2.16
C ASN A 153 -12.62 2.41 -1.27
N ALA A 154 -13.78 2.72 -0.66
CA ALA A 154 -14.55 1.78 0.17
C ALA A 154 -15.04 0.56 -0.62
N GLY A 155 -15.26 0.68 -1.92
CA GLY A 155 -15.62 -0.42 -2.80
C GLY A 155 -14.54 -1.49 -2.97
N ALA A 156 -13.33 -1.26 -2.44
CA ALA A 156 -12.30 -2.29 -2.32
C ALA A 156 -12.59 -3.30 -1.18
N LEU A 157 -13.53 -3.00 -0.29
CA LEU A 157 -13.92 -3.85 0.82
C LEU A 157 -15.08 -4.78 0.45
N GLY A 158 -15.30 -5.82 1.29
CA GLY A 158 -16.45 -6.73 1.16
C GLY A 158 -16.31 -7.83 0.11
N TRP A 159 -15.15 -7.96 -0.52
CA TRP A 159 -14.79 -9.02 -1.46
C TRP A 159 -13.29 -9.33 -1.38
N ARG A 160 -12.83 -10.35 -2.11
CA ARG A 160 -11.41 -10.72 -2.07
C ARG A 160 -10.96 -11.27 -3.41
N LEU A 161 -9.75 -10.91 -3.81
CA LEU A 161 -9.04 -11.54 -4.93
C LEU A 161 -8.75 -13.00 -4.61
N GLY A 162 -8.87 -13.87 -5.61
CA GLY A 162 -8.39 -15.24 -5.55
C GLY A 162 -6.86 -15.31 -5.53
N GLU A 163 -6.30 -16.41 -5.04
CA GLU A 163 -4.84 -16.60 -4.97
C GLU A 163 -4.17 -16.48 -6.34
N ASN A 164 -4.79 -17.02 -7.40
CA ASN A 164 -4.28 -16.93 -8.77
C ASN A 164 -4.27 -15.48 -9.29
N GLU A 165 -5.27 -14.66 -8.91
CA GLU A 165 -5.34 -13.26 -9.31
C GLU A 165 -4.26 -12.43 -8.59
N VAL A 166 -4.05 -12.71 -7.30
CA VAL A 166 -2.95 -12.09 -6.53
C VAL A 166 -1.59 -12.46 -7.14
N ALA A 167 -1.38 -13.74 -7.47
CA ALA A 167 -0.15 -14.22 -8.10
C ALA A 167 0.08 -13.55 -9.46
N ALA A 168 -0.95 -13.48 -10.31
CA ALA A 168 -0.86 -12.83 -11.62
C ALA A 168 -0.52 -11.32 -11.52
N LEU A 169 -1.06 -10.63 -10.51
CA LEU A 169 -0.68 -9.23 -10.23
C LEU A 169 0.75 -9.11 -9.71
N ASP A 170 1.19 -10.06 -8.89
CA ASP A 170 2.57 -10.13 -8.38
C ASP A 170 3.58 -10.31 -9.52
N GLU A 171 3.32 -11.25 -10.43
CA GLU A 171 4.15 -11.52 -11.60
C GLU A 171 4.22 -10.30 -12.53
N THR A 172 3.07 -9.79 -12.97
CA THR A 172 3.02 -8.62 -13.87
C THR A 172 3.69 -7.38 -13.24
N SER A 173 3.53 -7.20 -11.92
CA SER A 173 4.21 -6.12 -11.19
C SER A 173 5.73 -6.33 -11.14
N ALA A 174 6.22 -7.57 -10.99
CA ALA A 174 7.64 -7.87 -10.93
C ALA A 174 8.35 -7.58 -12.27
N GLU A 175 7.71 -7.89 -13.40
CA GLU A 175 8.24 -7.64 -14.75
C GLU A 175 8.51 -6.16 -15.04
N ILE A 176 7.84 -5.24 -14.34
CA ILE A 176 8.07 -3.79 -14.51
C ILE A 176 9.45 -3.37 -13.99
N TYR A 177 10.04 -4.13 -13.06
CA TYR A 177 11.29 -3.79 -12.36
C TYR A 177 12.40 -4.84 -12.52
N GLY A 178 12.15 -5.85 -13.35
CA GLY A 178 13.10 -6.92 -13.69
C GLY A 178 14.27 -6.47 -14.58
#